data_f085a2a960e6d665c0f49ee9a711e664
#
_entry.id   f085a2a960e6d665c0f49ee9a711e664
#
_cell.length_a   1.000
_cell.length_b   1.000
_cell.length_c   1.000
_cell.angle_alpha   90.00
_cell.angle_beta   90.00
_cell.angle_gamma   90.00
#
_symmetry.space_group_name_H-M   'P 1'
#
loop_
_entity.id
_entity.type
_entity.pdbx_description
1 polymer ?
#
loop_
_entity_poly.entity_id
_entity_poly.type
_entity_poly.pdbx_seq_one_letter_code
_entity_poly.pdbx_strand_id
1 'polypeptide(L)'
;MSRPDARSNEASLTTSRTARSGGFLKQPPRRPHRVRGRLTSKPDPEFETKCADICAVYVAAPDAAGQGIRTVSIDEMSGMQALERAAPSLPMKPDKIERREHEYKCHETQTLIAAFDIATGQIQGTVGDTQTEDDYVSFLEVLFASSSATTQWRVVCDNLNTHVLEGVVRQAARLCGIDADLGKKGTSGIL
;
A
#
# COMPACT_ATOMS: atom_id res chain seq x y z
N MET A 1 -62.62 -37.58 -17.84
CA MET A 1 -61.84 -36.83 -18.89
C MET A 1 -60.42 -36.80 -18.46
N SER A 2 -59.66 -37.72 -19.05
CA SER A 2 -58.26 -38.04 -18.66
C SER A 2 -57.28 -37.14 -19.37
N ARG A 3 -56.29 -36.68 -18.62
CA ARG A 3 -55.08 -36.00 -19.19
C ARG A 3 -54.11 -37.06 -19.70
N PRO A 4 -53.43 -36.87 -20.84
CA PRO A 4 -52.33 -37.73 -21.24
C PRO A 4 -50.98 -37.24 -20.64
N ASP A 5 -50.22 -38.24 -20.22
CA ASP A 5 -48.83 -38.15 -19.74
C ASP A 5 -47.88 -37.64 -20.79
N ALA A 6 -47.04 -36.70 -20.40
CA ALA A 6 -45.87 -36.27 -21.17
C ALA A 6 -44.66 -37.14 -20.75
N ARG A 7 -44.24 -38.02 -21.63
CA ARG A 7 -42.99 -38.80 -21.50
C ARG A 7 -41.80 -37.92 -21.73
N SER A 8 -40.94 -37.83 -20.74
CA SER A 8 -39.60 -37.30 -20.80
C SER A 8 -38.69 -38.16 -21.70
N ASN A 9 -38.17 -37.57 -22.75
CA ASN A 9 -37.12 -38.16 -23.57
C ASN A 9 -35.77 -37.75 -23.00
N GLU A 10 -35.16 -38.63 -22.22
CA GLU A 10 -33.75 -38.53 -21.86
C GLU A 10 -32.89 -38.98 -23.05
N ALA A 11 -32.33 -38.02 -23.77
CA ALA A 11 -31.28 -38.29 -24.75
C ALA A 11 -29.93 -38.39 -24.02
N SER A 12 -29.50 -39.61 -23.75
CA SER A 12 -28.16 -39.96 -23.32
C SER A 12 -27.16 -39.63 -24.43
N LEU A 13 -26.47 -38.49 -24.30
CA LEU A 13 -25.28 -38.14 -25.10
C LEU A 13 -24.03 -38.70 -24.41
N THR A 14 -23.74 -39.97 -24.69
CA THR A 14 -22.44 -40.57 -24.39
C THR A 14 -21.41 -40.03 -25.40
N THR A 15 -20.81 -38.90 -25.11
CA THR A 15 -19.60 -38.40 -25.79
C THR A 15 -18.38 -38.97 -25.10
N SER A 16 -17.90 -40.12 -25.51
CA SER A 16 -16.57 -40.60 -25.14
C SER A 16 -15.51 -39.76 -25.84
N ARG A 17 -15.18 -38.63 -25.23
CA ARG A 17 -13.94 -37.92 -25.55
C ARG A 17 -12.81 -38.61 -24.81
N THR A 18 -12.14 -39.54 -25.47
CA THR A 18 -10.81 -39.98 -25.08
C THR A 18 -9.89 -38.76 -25.17
N ALA A 19 -9.74 -38.06 -24.06
CA ALA A 19 -8.70 -37.06 -23.90
C ALA A 19 -7.38 -37.81 -24.00
N ARG A 20 -6.67 -37.70 -25.12
CA ARG A 20 -5.25 -37.99 -25.16
C ARG A 20 -4.60 -37.11 -24.11
N SER A 21 -4.30 -37.66 -22.96
CA SER A 21 -3.45 -37.03 -21.96
C SER A 21 -2.06 -36.90 -22.59
N GLY A 22 -1.81 -35.73 -23.21
CA GLY A 22 -0.51 -35.38 -23.74
C GLY A 22 0.54 -35.57 -22.68
N GLY A 23 1.64 -36.24 -23.01
CA GLY A 23 2.74 -36.55 -22.13
C GLY A 23 3.49 -35.36 -21.52
N PHE A 24 2.82 -34.22 -21.39
CA PHE A 24 3.37 -32.99 -20.80
C PHE A 24 3.46 -33.03 -19.26
N LEU A 25 2.74 -33.95 -18.62
CA LEU A 25 2.71 -34.06 -17.16
C LEU A 25 3.62 -35.15 -16.60
N LYS A 26 4.41 -35.84 -17.44
CA LYS A 26 5.34 -36.91 -17.00
C LYS A 26 6.73 -36.43 -16.59
N GLN A 27 7.03 -35.14 -16.67
CA GLN A 27 8.29 -34.62 -16.13
C GLN A 27 8.08 -34.12 -14.69
N PRO A 28 8.65 -34.80 -13.66
CA PRO A 28 8.80 -34.19 -12.36
C PRO A 28 9.85 -33.08 -12.49
N PRO A 29 9.70 -31.89 -11.95
CA PRO A 29 8.91 -31.50 -10.78
C PRO A 29 8.00 -30.30 -11.01
N ARG A 30 7.42 -30.13 -12.20
CA ARG A 30 6.55 -28.96 -12.43
C ARG A 30 5.16 -29.22 -11.90
N ARG A 31 5.01 -29.12 -10.58
CA ARG A 31 3.67 -29.05 -9.98
C ARG A 31 3.05 -27.70 -10.33
N PRO A 32 1.79 -27.65 -10.79
CA PRO A 32 1.11 -26.38 -10.98
C PRO A 32 1.20 -25.56 -9.69
N HIS A 33 1.53 -24.28 -9.82
CA HIS A 33 1.64 -23.38 -8.68
C HIS A 33 0.30 -23.36 -7.96
N ARG A 34 0.24 -23.93 -6.78
CA ARG A 34 -0.93 -23.86 -5.91
C ARG A 34 -0.77 -22.62 -5.05
N VAL A 35 -1.61 -21.63 -5.27
CA VAL A 35 -1.76 -20.53 -4.33
C VAL A 35 -2.27 -21.14 -3.03
N ARG A 36 -1.40 -21.31 -2.05
CA ARG A 36 -1.81 -21.57 -0.67
C ARG A 36 -2.32 -20.24 -0.14
N GLY A 37 -3.48 -20.24 0.47
CA GLY A 37 -4.10 -19.05 1.02
C GLY A 37 -3.14 -18.27 1.91
N ARG A 38 -3.42 -17.01 2.12
CA ARG A 38 -2.66 -16.12 3.01
C ARG A 38 -2.49 -16.79 4.37
N LEU A 39 -1.27 -16.87 4.86
CA LEU A 39 -1.03 -17.21 6.26
C LEU A 39 -1.55 -16.05 7.08
N THR A 40 -2.67 -16.26 7.76
CA THR A 40 -3.15 -15.30 8.76
C THR A 40 -2.18 -15.39 9.94
N SER A 41 -1.64 -14.28 10.37
CA SER A 41 -0.87 -14.20 11.61
C SER A 41 -1.73 -14.69 12.78
N LYS A 42 -1.06 -15.20 13.82
CA LYS A 42 -1.76 -15.59 15.06
C LYS A 42 -2.54 -14.37 15.58
N PRO A 43 -3.77 -14.55 16.11
CA PRO A 43 -4.49 -13.47 16.74
C PRO A 43 -3.63 -12.80 17.82
N ASP A 44 -3.48 -11.49 17.76
CA ASP A 44 -2.84 -10.73 18.84
C ASP A 44 -3.87 -10.55 19.97
N PRO A 45 -3.60 -11.02 21.19
CA PRO A 45 -4.53 -10.88 22.31
C PRO A 45 -4.78 -9.42 22.72
N GLU A 46 -3.87 -8.50 22.35
CA GLU A 46 -3.99 -7.07 22.64
C GLU A 46 -4.54 -6.27 21.45
N PHE A 47 -4.99 -6.94 20.39
CA PHE A 47 -5.43 -6.27 19.15
C PHE A 47 -6.48 -5.19 19.39
N GLU A 48 -7.53 -5.51 20.14
CA GLU A 48 -8.63 -4.56 20.44
C GLU A 48 -8.12 -3.33 21.21
N THR A 49 -7.23 -3.52 22.17
CA THR A 49 -6.63 -2.43 22.94
C THR A 49 -5.78 -1.53 22.06
N LYS A 50 -4.93 -2.13 21.22
CA LYS A 50 -4.08 -1.37 20.28
C LYS A 50 -4.90 -0.60 19.26
N CYS A 51 -6.00 -1.21 18.75
CA CYS A 51 -6.92 -0.51 17.86
C CYS A 51 -7.58 0.69 18.55
N ALA A 52 -8.05 0.50 19.79
CA ALA A 52 -8.66 1.58 20.57
C ALA A 52 -7.69 2.75 20.82
N ASP A 53 -6.42 2.44 21.13
CA ASP A 53 -5.36 3.44 21.33
C ASP A 53 -5.10 4.26 20.07
N ILE A 54 -4.98 3.60 18.92
CA ILE A 54 -4.80 4.30 17.65
C ILE A 54 -6.03 5.13 17.28
N CYS A 55 -7.24 4.61 17.46
CA CYS A 55 -8.47 5.37 17.23
C CYS A 55 -8.53 6.62 18.12
N ALA A 56 -8.12 6.50 19.38
CA ALA A 56 -8.08 7.64 20.32
C ALA A 56 -7.10 8.72 19.83
N VAL A 57 -5.95 8.33 19.27
CA VAL A 57 -4.98 9.28 18.67
C VAL A 57 -5.62 10.07 17.53
N TYR A 58 -6.36 9.40 16.64
CA TYR A 58 -7.04 10.05 15.52
C TYR A 58 -8.16 11.01 15.99
N VAL A 59 -8.97 10.57 16.93
CA VAL A 59 -10.07 11.40 17.49
C VAL A 59 -9.54 12.63 18.20
N ALA A 60 -8.42 12.51 18.92
CA ALA A 60 -7.81 13.62 19.66
C ALA A 60 -6.99 14.59 18.79
N ALA A 61 -6.74 14.28 17.52
CA ALA A 61 -5.84 15.07 16.66
C ALA A 61 -6.29 16.54 16.48
N PRO A 62 -7.58 16.88 16.26
CA PRO A 62 -8.01 18.28 16.15
C PRO A 62 -7.75 19.10 17.42
N ASP A 63 -8.03 18.53 18.60
CA ASP A 63 -7.78 19.18 19.87
C ASP A 63 -6.29 19.36 20.15
N ALA A 64 -5.49 18.34 19.82
CA ALA A 64 -4.04 18.35 19.92
C ALA A 64 -3.41 19.44 19.02
N ALA A 65 -3.97 19.68 17.85
CA ALA A 65 -3.51 20.74 16.94
C ALA A 65 -3.63 22.13 17.59
N GLY A 66 -4.70 22.38 18.36
CA GLY A 66 -4.86 23.60 19.14
C GLY A 66 -3.78 23.78 20.23
N GLN A 67 -3.08 22.73 20.61
CA GLN A 67 -1.98 22.72 21.58
C GLN A 67 -0.59 22.72 20.92
N GLY A 68 -0.50 22.87 19.60
CA GLY A 68 0.75 22.86 18.86
C GLY A 68 1.29 21.46 18.53
N ILE A 69 0.45 20.43 18.64
CA ILE A 69 0.81 19.05 18.30
C ILE A 69 0.21 18.70 16.93
N ARG A 70 1.03 18.45 15.92
CA ARG A 70 0.59 17.96 14.60
C ARG A 70 0.58 16.43 14.59
N THR A 71 -0.58 15.88 14.31
CA THR A 71 -0.74 14.41 14.14
C THR A 71 -0.87 14.09 12.67
N VAL A 72 0.08 13.29 12.15
CA VAL A 72 0.14 12.89 10.75
C VAL A 72 0.14 11.37 10.63
N SER A 73 -0.56 10.87 9.62
CA SER A 73 -0.46 9.47 9.19
C SER A 73 0.41 9.41 7.95
N ILE A 74 1.46 8.58 7.97
CA ILE A 74 2.39 8.41 6.85
C ILE A 74 2.22 7.00 6.30
N ASP A 75 2.19 6.92 4.96
CA ASP A 75 2.11 5.66 4.24
C ASP A 75 2.84 5.77 2.89
N GLU A 76 3.27 4.64 2.34
CA GLU A 76 3.93 4.55 1.05
C GLU A 76 3.10 3.77 0.05
N MET A 77 3.03 4.30 -1.15
CA MET A 77 2.44 3.64 -2.30
C MET A 77 3.54 3.34 -3.34
N SER A 78 4.04 2.12 -3.32
CA SER A 78 5.03 1.64 -4.28
C SER A 78 4.39 1.10 -5.56
N GLY A 79 5.16 1.06 -6.64
CA GLY A 79 4.74 0.44 -7.89
C GLY A 79 3.67 1.22 -8.67
N MET A 80 3.56 2.53 -8.47
CA MET A 80 2.75 3.38 -9.33
C MET A 80 3.32 3.38 -10.75
N GLN A 81 2.50 2.99 -11.72
CA GLN A 81 2.92 3.01 -13.11
C GLN A 81 2.86 4.43 -13.67
N ALA A 82 4.00 4.95 -14.12
CA ALA A 82 4.07 6.20 -14.86
C ALA A 82 3.64 5.94 -16.32
N LEU A 83 2.38 6.20 -16.63
CA LEU A 83 1.79 5.91 -17.94
C LEU A 83 1.57 7.21 -18.73
N GLU A 84 2.07 7.23 -19.95
CA GLU A 84 1.78 8.25 -20.95
C GLU A 84 0.88 7.68 -22.04
N ARG A 85 -0.13 8.41 -22.47
CA ARG A 85 -0.94 8.00 -23.62
C ARG A 85 -0.08 8.00 -24.88
N ALA A 86 -0.17 6.95 -25.69
CA ALA A 86 0.63 6.80 -26.91
C ALA A 86 0.35 7.90 -27.94
N ALA A 87 -0.87 8.47 -27.94
CA ALA A 87 -1.27 9.59 -28.77
C ALA A 87 -2.27 10.53 -28.06
N PRO A 88 -2.40 11.78 -28.48
CA PRO A 88 -3.39 12.71 -27.95
C PRO A 88 -4.82 12.22 -28.17
N SER A 89 -5.68 12.42 -27.17
CA SER A 89 -7.11 12.18 -27.33
C SER A 89 -7.71 13.21 -28.30
N LEU A 90 -8.68 12.80 -29.10
CA LEU A 90 -9.40 13.67 -29.99
C LEU A 90 -10.63 14.24 -29.26
N PRO A 91 -10.71 15.55 -29.05
CA PRO A 91 -11.83 16.17 -28.35
C PRO A 91 -13.14 16.03 -29.13
N MET A 92 -14.26 16.12 -28.42
CA MET A 92 -15.58 16.16 -29.00
C MET A 92 -15.73 17.36 -29.95
N LYS A 93 -16.34 17.12 -31.11
CA LYS A 93 -16.72 18.14 -32.09
C LYS A 93 -18.18 17.94 -32.49
N PRO A 94 -18.86 18.93 -33.10
CA PRO A 94 -20.17 18.70 -33.68
C PRO A 94 -20.16 17.45 -34.55
N ASP A 95 -21.10 16.55 -34.35
CA ASP A 95 -21.28 15.26 -35.03
C ASP A 95 -20.13 14.23 -34.85
N LYS A 96 -19.19 14.50 -33.93
CA LYS A 96 -18.11 13.55 -33.61
C LYS A 96 -17.97 13.39 -32.10
N ILE A 97 -18.07 12.13 -31.65
CA ILE A 97 -17.83 11.77 -30.24
C ILE A 97 -16.35 11.94 -29.90
N GLU A 98 -16.06 12.17 -28.63
CA GLU A 98 -14.70 12.13 -28.09
C GLU A 98 -14.09 10.72 -28.34
N ARG A 99 -12.87 10.69 -28.78
CA ARG A 99 -12.09 9.46 -28.93
C ARG A 99 -10.86 9.54 -28.05
N ARG A 100 -10.76 8.63 -27.10
CA ARG A 100 -9.62 8.55 -26.18
C ARG A 100 -8.68 7.45 -26.65
N GLU A 101 -7.39 7.76 -26.60
CA GLU A 101 -6.35 6.76 -26.83
C GLU A 101 -6.36 5.72 -25.71
N HIS A 102 -6.27 4.45 -26.08
CA HIS A 102 -6.25 3.33 -25.17
C HIS A 102 -4.87 2.70 -24.99
N GLU A 103 -3.94 3.04 -25.88
CA GLU A 103 -2.57 2.58 -25.78
C GLU A 103 -1.74 3.50 -24.92
N TYR A 104 -0.86 2.91 -24.12
CA TYR A 104 0.00 3.62 -23.18
C TYR A 104 1.45 3.22 -23.37
N LYS A 105 2.35 4.19 -23.20
CA LYS A 105 3.77 3.96 -22.98
C LYS A 105 4.01 3.90 -21.48
N CYS A 106 4.67 2.85 -21.02
CA CYS A 106 5.08 2.74 -19.63
C CYS A 106 6.47 3.37 -19.46
N HIS A 107 6.60 4.29 -18.51
CA HIS A 107 7.82 5.01 -18.16
C HIS A 107 8.34 4.57 -16.79
N GLU A 108 8.31 3.26 -16.53
CA GLU A 108 8.73 2.67 -15.26
C GLU A 108 7.70 2.81 -14.13
N THR A 109 8.11 2.47 -12.93
CA THR A 109 7.30 2.58 -11.72
C THR A 109 7.91 3.59 -10.77
N GLN A 110 7.06 4.34 -10.09
CA GLN A 110 7.45 5.30 -9.07
C GLN A 110 6.85 4.93 -7.73
N THR A 111 7.40 5.52 -6.67
CA THR A 111 6.90 5.38 -5.31
C THR A 111 6.47 6.74 -4.78
N LEU A 112 5.31 6.79 -4.16
CA LEU A 112 4.84 7.95 -3.39
C LEU A 112 5.04 7.67 -1.91
N ILE A 113 5.67 8.61 -1.19
CA ILE A 113 5.64 8.69 0.27
C ILE A 113 4.76 9.88 0.62
N ALA A 114 3.73 9.69 1.43
CA ALA A 114 2.78 10.74 1.73
C ALA A 114 2.43 10.80 3.22
N ALA A 115 2.33 12.01 3.76
CA ALA A 115 1.82 12.31 5.09
C ALA A 115 0.46 13.00 4.99
N PHE A 116 -0.51 12.47 5.68
CA PHE A 116 -1.85 13.04 5.83
C PHE A 116 -1.97 13.71 7.21
N ASP A 117 -2.13 15.02 7.25
CA ASP A 117 -2.40 15.76 8.49
C ASP A 117 -3.85 15.55 8.91
N ILE A 118 -4.04 14.86 10.03
CA ILE A 118 -5.37 14.39 10.46
C ILE A 118 -6.27 15.57 10.88
N ALA A 119 -5.70 16.62 11.44
CA ALA A 119 -6.48 17.76 11.93
C ALA A 119 -6.92 18.68 10.77
N THR A 120 -6.07 18.87 9.75
CA THR A 120 -6.34 19.83 8.67
C THR A 120 -6.83 19.18 7.39
N GLY A 121 -6.65 17.88 7.23
CA GLY A 121 -6.95 17.14 6.01
C GLY A 121 -5.95 17.41 4.86
N GLN A 122 -4.83 18.07 5.14
CA GLN A 122 -3.81 18.37 4.14
C GLN A 122 -2.90 17.17 3.91
N ILE A 123 -2.46 17.01 2.66
CA ILE A 123 -1.51 15.98 2.26
C ILE A 123 -0.22 16.65 1.80
N GLN A 124 0.90 16.15 2.31
CA GLN A 124 2.24 16.46 1.80
C GLN A 124 2.87 15.15 1.34
N GLY A 125 3.41 15.10 0.13
CA GLY A 125 3.99 13.88 -0.43
C GLY A 125 5.17 14.16 -1.34
N THR A 126 6.00 13.15 -1.50
CA THR A 126 7.14 13.13 -2.42
C THR A 126 7.03 11.89 -3.31
N VAL A 127 7.30 12.06 -4.60
CA VAL A 127 7.35 10.97 -5.58
C VAL A 127 8.81 10.76 -5.96
N GLY A 128 9.26 9.52 -5.92
CA GLY A 128 10.62 9.12 -6.29
C GLY A 128 10.64 7.77 -6.99
N ASP A 129 11.81 7.40 -7.47
CA ASP A 129 12.00 6.12 -8.19
C ASP A 129 12.22 4.95 -7.24
N THR A 130 12.58 5.23 -5.99
CA THR A 130 12.93 4.24 -4.97
C THR A 130 12.12 4.41 -3.69
N GLN A 131 12.22 3.42 -2.82
CA GLN A 131 11.65 3.41 -1.47
C GLN A 131 12.72 2.89 -0.52
N THR A 132 13.72 3.71 -0.29
CA THR A 132 14.83 3.40 0.61
C THR A 132 14.65 4.09 1.96
N GLU A 133 15.46 3.70 2.93
CA GLU A 133 15.56 4.40 4.22
C GLU A 133 15.91 5.88 4.04
N ASP A 134 16.83 6.18 3.13
CA ASP A 134 17.26 7.55 2.87
C ASP A 134 16.14 8.41 2.27
N ASP A 135 15.32 7.83 1.40
CA ASP A 135 14.12 8.51 0.84
C ASP A 135 13.13 8.85 1.95
N TYR A 136 12.90 7.92 2.87
CA TYR A 136 11.99 8.12 3.98
C TYR A 136 12.52 9.18 4.97
N VAL A 137 13.79 9.12 5.34
CA VAL A 137 14.45 10.11 6.21
C VAL A 137 14.40 11.50 5.57
N SER A 138 14.72 11.60 4.28
CA SER A 138 14.66 12.87 3.54
C SER A 138 13.25 13.45 3.50
N PHE A 139 12.24 12.58 3.31
CA PHE A 139 10.84 12.98 3.38
C PHE A 139 10.46 13.53 4.76
N LEU A 140 10.88 12.85 5.85
CA LEU A 140 10.63 13.32 7.22
C LEU A 140 11.29 14.67 7.49
N GLU A 141 12.51 14.92 6.98
CA GLU A 141 13.19 16.21 7.11
C GLU A 141 12.38 17.33 6.47
N VAL A 142 11.90 17.13 5.25
CA VAL A 142 11.06 18.10 4.55
C VAL A 142 9.74 18.31 5.29
N LEU A 143 9.09 17.24 5.75
CA LEU A 143 7.84 17.29 6.49
C LEU A 143 7.99 18.11 7.77
N PHE A 144 9.00 17.82 8.58
CA PHE A 144 9.21 18.51 9.86
C PHE A 144 9.66 19.96 9.66
N ALA A 145 10.42 20.26 8.62
CA ALA A 145 10.78 21.63 8.25
C ALA A 145 9.57 22.48 7.79
N SER A 146 8.47 21.86 7.43
CA SER A 146 7.23 22.57 6.99
C SER A 146 6.50 23.31 8.12
N SER A 147 6.92 23.12 9.36
CA SER A 147 6.32 23.74 10.55
C SER A 147 7.36 24.44 11.44
N SER A 148 6.90 25.20 12.43
CA SER A 148 7.80 25.87 13.35
C SER A 148 8.61 24.85 14.18
N ALA A 149 9.81 25.25 14.63
CA ALA A 149 10.69 24.42 15.46
C ALA A 149 10.07 24.02 16.81
N THR A 150 9.01 24.71 17.25
CA THR A 150 8.28 24.39 18.49
C THR A 150 7.15 23.41 18.30
N THR A 151 6.85 23.00 17.05
CA THR A 151 5.79 22.04 16.75
C THR A 151 6.17 20.67 17.27
N GLN A 152 5.29 20.07 18.06
CA GLN A 152 5.42 18.66 18.41
C GLN A 152 4.76 17.79 17.33
N TRP A 153 5.42 16.71 16.97
CA TRP A 153 4.92 15.80 15.95
C TRP A 153 4.48 14.47 16.55
N ARG A 154 3.32 14.01 16.14
CA ARG A 154 2.84 12.67 16.42
C ARG A 154 2.68 11.96 15.08
N VAL A 155 3.53 11.00 14.81
CA VAL A 155 3.55 10.25 13.56
C VAL A 155 2.91 8.89 13.78
N VAL A 156 1.91 8.56 12.96
CA VAL A 156 1.30 7.24 12.87
C VAL A 156 1.75 6.63 11.55
N CYS A 157 2.42 5.49 11.60
CA CYS A 157 2.87 4.75 10.43
C CYS A 157 2.65 3.25 10.67
N ASP A 158 2.67 2.47 9.59
CA ASP A 158 2.68 1.02 9.70
C ASP A 158 4.04 0.51 10.20
N ASN A 159 4.16 -0.79 10.39
CA ASN A 159 5.40 -1.41 10.86
C ASN A 159 6.29 -1.88 9.69
N LEU A 160 6.41 -1.08 8.64
CA LEU A 160 7.31 -1.36 7.55
C LEU A 160 8.78 -1.23 8.00
N ASN A 161 9.64 -2.09 7.50
CA ASN A 161 11.06 -2.09 7.92
C ASN A 161 11.78 -0.75 7.72
N THR A 162 11.36 0.06 6.74
CA THR A 162 11.92 1.39 6.48
C THR A 162 11.65 2.38 7.62
N HIS A 163 10.65 2.16 8.46
CA HIS A 163 10.26 3.03 9.58
C HIS A 163 11.03 2.74 10.88
N VAL A 164 11.69 1.60 10.96
CA VAL A 164 12.45 1.16 12.16
C VAL A 164 13.95 1.03 11.89
N LEU A 165 14.45 1.77 10.91
CA LEU A 165 15.85 1.73 10.53
C LEU A 165 16.69 2.77 11.30
N GLU A 166 17.99 2.59 11.25
CA GLU A 166 18.97 3.40 11.96
C GLU A 166 18.84 4.89 11.66
N GLY A 167 18.63 5.27 10.40
CA GLY A 167 18.50 6.66 9.98
C GLY A 167 17.31 7.36 10.63
N VAL A 168 16.16 6.70 10.71
CA VAL A 168 14.95 7.25 11.36
C VAL A 168 15.18 7.47 12.86
N VAL A 169 15.80 6.50 13.54
CA VAL A 169 16.14 6.63 14.98
C VAL A 169 17.12 7.78 15.21
N ARG A 170 18.16 7.90 14.38
CA ARG A 170 19.13 9.00 14.46
C ARG A 170 18.49 10.35 14.17
N GLN A 171 17.58 10.42 13.21
CA GLN A 171 16.84 11.63 12.90
C GLN A 171 15.94 12.05 14.07
N ALA A 172 15.20 11.12 14.65
CA ALA A 172 14.34 11.37 15.81
C ALA A 172 15.19 11.86 17.01
N ALA A 173 16.32 11.21 17.29
CA ALA A 173 17.22 11.63 18.37
C ALA A 173 17.73 13.05 18.16
N ARG A 174 18.15 13.40 16.93
CA ARG A 174 18.61 14.75 16.57
C ARG A 174 17.53 15.79 16.79
N LEU A 175 16.29 15.52 16.35
CA LEU A 175 15.16 16.43 16.53
C LEU A 175 14.74 16.61 18.00
N CYS A 176 14.86 15.55 18.79
CA CYS A 176 14.55 15.57 20.21
C CYS A 176 15.71 16.10 21.09
N GLY A 177 16.86 16.46 20.50
CA GLY A 177 18.05 16.90 21.25
C GLY A 177 18.64 15.80 22.14
N ILE A 178 18.50 14.53 21.75
CA ILE A 178 19.05 13.38 22.48
C ILE A 178 20.49 13.18 22.03
N ASP A 179 21.44 13.55 22.91
CA ASP A 179 22.87 13.41 22.67
C ASP A 179 23.43 12.17 23.38
N ALA A 180 22.71 11.06 23.29
CA ALA A 180 23.14 9.78 23.82
C ALA A 180 23.77 8.91 22.73
N ASP A 181 24.68 8.00 23.13
CA ASP A 181 25.16 6.95 22.25
C ASP A 181 24.01 5.98 21.94
N LEU A 182 23.52 6.02 20.72
CA LEU A 182 22.43 5.16 20.26
C LEU A 182 22.87 3.72 19.99
N GLY A 183 24.19 3.49 19.99
CA GLY A 183 24.76 2.16 19.75
C GLY A 183 24.94 1.82 18.27
N LYS A 184 25.03 0.55 17.97
CA LYS A 184 25.19 0.00 16.62
C LYS A 184 24.08 -1.02 16.35
N LYS A 185 23.44 -0.89 15.19
CA LYS A 185 22.35 -1.76 14.75
C LYS A 185 22.67 -3.23 14.94
N GLY A 186 21.81 -3.93 15.67
CA GLY A 186 21.92 -5.37 15.91
C GLY A 186 23.08 -5.80 16.80
N THR A 187 23.84 -4.85 17.41
CA THR A 187 25.01 -5.18 18.25
C THR A 187 24.90 -4.60 19.65
N SER A 188 24.52 -3.32 19.78
CA SER A 188 24.44 -2.65 21.07
C SER A 188 23.55 -1.41 21.01
N GLY A 189 22.96 -1.03 22.15
CA GLY A 189 22.18 0.18 22.29
C GLY A 189 20.71 0.04 21.86
N ILE A 190 20.14 1.14 21.37
CA ILE A 190 18.74 1.24 20.97
C ILE A 190 18.56 0.86 19.47
N LEU A 191 19.62 0.91 18.70
CA LEU A 191 19.62 0.64 17.25
C LEU A 191 19.56 -0.84 16.89
#